data_f5a27319bc08bd54050879e475652cf4
#
_entry.id   f5a27319bc08bd54050879e475652cf4
#
_cell.length_a   1.000
_cell.length_b   1.000
_cell.length_c   1.000
_cell.angle_alpha   90.00
_cell.angle_beta   90.00
_cell.angle_gamma   90.00
#
_symmetry.space_group_name_H-M   'P 1'
#
loop_
_entity.id
_entity.type
_entity.pdbx_description
1 polymer ?
#
loop_
_entity_poly.entity_id
_entity_poly.type
_entity_poly.pdbx_seq_one_letter_code
_entity_poly.pdbx_strand_id
1 'polypeptide(L)'
;MPRGMLVHNCEQQEAINEEERKQKLKELMDNAPVAPKEVEDSCEYFYSEYYSYNEGYFTDWDEFFEDWYDNHNEDDEKPEYVWITERVDMHIDADDIIANATENLYEDAMDDISDEKCKELQDLLDRWCASCGVMETYVKSNKYKVKIPWENY
;
A
#
# COMPACT_ATOMS: atom_id res chain seq x y z
N MET A 1 3.23 -28.35 -33.00
CA MET A 1 2.96 -28.47 -31.60
C MET A 1 1.47 -28.29 -31.32
N PRO A 2 0.85 -29.22 -30.61
CA PRO A 2 -0.59 -29.10 -30.33
C PRO A 2 -0.92 -27.88 -29.49
N ARG A 3 -1.92 -27.11 -29.92
CA ARG A 3 -2.36 -25.91 -29.18
C ARG A 3 -2.84 -26.22 -27.77
N GLY A 4 -3.41 -27.42 -27.53
CA GLY A 4 -3.88 -27.83 -26.23
C GLY A 4 -2.78 -27.97 -25.18
N MET A 5 -1.55 -28.31 -25.56
CA MET A 5 -0.41 -28.38 -24.66
C MET A 5 0.04 -27.00 -24.20
N LEU A 6 0.00 -26.00 -25.06
CA LEU A 6 0.35 -24.62 -24.73
C LEU A 6 -0.64 -24.03 -23.70
N VAL A 7 -1.94 -24.23 -23.90
CA VAL A 7 -2.98 -23.77 -22.98
C VAL A 7 -2.82 -24.44 -21.62
N HIS A 8 -2.57 -25.76 -21.60
CA HIS A 8 -2.37 -26.52 -20.37
C HIS A 8 -1.15 -26.05 -19.59
N ASN A 9 -0.04 -25.76 -20.28
CA ASN A 9 1.17 -25.22 -19.66
C ASN A 9 0.96 -23.83 -19.05
N CYS A 10 0.17 -22.97 -19.71
CA CYS A 10 -0.19 -21.66 -19.18
C CYS A 10 -1.00 -21.76 -17.88
N GLU A 11 -1.98 -22.65 -17.81
CA GLU A 11 -2.78 -22.87 -16.62
C GLU A 11 -1.92 -23.37 -15.44
N GLN A 12 -0.99 -24.30 -15.70
CA GLN A 12 -0.07 -24.80 -14.68
C GLN A 12 0.88 -23.69 -14.20
N GLN A 13 1.38 -22.87 -15.10
CA GLN A 13 2.27 -21.76 -14.77
C GLN A 13 1.54 -20.70 -13.94
N GLU A 14 0.30 -20.39 -14.24
CA GLU A 14 -0.52 -19.46 -13.47
C GLU A 14 -0.76 -19.97 -12.04
N ALA A 15 -1.05 -21.25 -11.87
CA ALA A 15 -1.23 -21.89 -10.55
C ALA A 15 0.04 -21.84 -9.72
N ILE A 16 1.21 -22.12 -10.31
CA ILE A 16 2.51 -22.03 -9.64
C ILE A 16 2.82 -20.59 -9.23
N ASN A 17 2.57 -19.63 -10.11
CA ASN A 17 2.80 -18.21 -9.82
C ASN A 17 1.91 -17.71 -8.69
N GLU A 18 0.68 -18.17 -8.61
CA GLU A 18 -0.23 -17.82 -7.54
C GLU A 18 0.21 -18.38 -6.19
N GLU A 19 0.67 -19.62 -6.15
CA GLU A 19 1.22 -20.25 -4.95
C GLU A 19 2.49 -19.54 -4.47
N GLU A 20 3.39 -19.22 -5.39
CA GLU A 20 4.61 -18.46 -5.08
C GLU A 20 4.28 -17.08 -4.52
N ARG A 21 3.28 -16.41 -5.09
CA ARG A 21 2.79 -15.11 -4.62
C ARG A 21 2.26 -15.19 -3.20
N LYS A 22 1.44 -16.19 -2.90
CA LYS A 22 0.89 -16.43 -1.56
C LYS A 22 1.99 -16.70 -0.55
N GLN A 23 2.99 -17.49 -0.94
CA GLN A 23 4.13 -17.83 -0.09
C GLN A 23 4.96 -16.58 0.22
N LYS A 24 5.21 -15.73 -0.76
CA LYS A 24 5.94 -14.47 -0.57
C LYS A 24 5.20 -13.53 0.36
N LEU A 25 3.87 -13.42 0.21
CA LEU A 25 3.04 -12.58 1.08
C LEU A 25 3.06 -13.09 2.52
N LYS A 26 3.01 -14.41 2.70
CA LYS A 26 3.10 -15.03 4.02
C LYS A 26 4.45 -14.76 4.68
N GLU A 27 5.54 -14.94 3.95
CA GLU A 27 6.88 -14.66 4.43
C GLU A 27 7.05 -13.19 4.82
N LEU A 28 6.51 -12.28 4.01
CA LEU A 28 6.54 -10.85 4.27
C LEU A 28 5.81 -10.52 5.58
N MET A 29 4.64 -11.12 5.81
CA MET A 29 3.87 -10.95 7.03
C MET A 29 4.60 -11.54 8.25
N ASP A 30 5.16 -12.75 8.11
CA ASP A 30 5.86 -13.40 9.20
C ASP A 30 7.10 -12.61 9.65
N ASN A 31 7.78 -11.96 8.71
CA ASN A 31 9.01 -11.20 8.98
C ASN A 31 8.75 -9.74 9.39
N ALA A 32 7.55 -9.23 9.20
CA ALA A 32 7.24 -7.85 9.56
C ALA A 32 7.18 -7.67 11.08
N PRO A 33 7.68 -6.54 11.61
CA PRO A 33 7.53 -6.25 13.03
C PRO A 33 6.09 -5.90 13.38
N VAL A 34 5.70 -6.20 14.61
CA VAL A 34 4.39 -5.79 15.14
C VAL A 34 4.41 -4.27 15.37
N ALA A 35 3.36 -3.59 14.97
CA ALA A 35 3.26 -2.14 15.14
C ALA A 35 3.32 -1.75 16.62
N PRO A 36 4.13 -0.74 16.98
CA PRO A 36 4.01 -0.13 18.29
C PRO A 36 2.59 0.41 18.50
N LYS A 37 2.14 0.43 19.73
CA LYS A 37 0.78 0.88 20.04
C LYS A 37 0.49 2.28 19.50
N GLU A 38 1.46 3.16 19.53
CA GLU A 38 1.35 4.52 18.99
C GLU A 38 1.05 4.53 17.51
N VAL A 39 1.69 3.64 16.74
CA VAL A 39 1.47 3.49 15.31
C VAL A 39 0.09 2.89 15.04
N GLU A 40 -0.29 1.85 15.78
CA GLU A 40 -1.61 1.23 15.68
C GLU A 40 -2.73 2.23 15.97
N ASP A 41 -2.61 2.99 17.05
CA ASP A 41 -3.62 3.96 17.46
C ASP A 41 -3.77 5.13 16.47
N SER A 42 -2.69 5.50 15.79
CA SER A 42 -2.70 6.55 14.79
C SER A 42 -3.15 6.09 13.40
N CYS A 43 -3.26 4.79 13.19
CA CYS A 43 -3.64 4.22 11.90
C CYS A 43 -5.15 4.28 11.72
N GLU A 44 -5.61 5.01 10.71
CA GLU A 44 -7.04 5.18 10.44
C GLU A 44 -7.65 3.96 9.75
N TYR A 45 -6.91 3.35 8.83
CA TYR A 45 -7.35 2.16 8.09
C TYR A 45 -6.37 1.03 8.27
N PHE A 46 -6.92 -0.20 8.33
CA PHE A 46 -6.15 -1.43 8.23
C PHE A 46 -6.45 -2.13 6.92
N TYR A 47 -5.54 -2.96 6.47
CA TYR A 47 -5.69 -3.75 5.26
C TYR A 47 -5.54 -5.23 5.54
N SER A 48 -6.47 -6.03 5.00
CA SER A 48 -6.37 -7.49 4.96
C SER A 48 -6.96 -8.01 3.67
N GLU A 49 -6.26 -8.95 3.04
CA GLU A 49 -6.78 -9.68 1.88
C GLU A 49 -7.96 -10.58 2.21
N TYR A 50 -8.18 -10.86 3.51
CA TYR A 50 -9.31 -11.64 4.01
C TYR A 50 -10.57 -10.81 4.24
N TYR A 51 -10.47 -9.50 4.18
CA TYR A 51 -11.63 -8.61 4.27
C TYR A 51 -12.26 -8.44 2.88
N SER A 52 -13.57 -8.74 2.76
CA SER A 52 -14.24 -8.88 1.46
C SER A 52 -14.70 -7.56 0.84
N TYR A 53 -14.81 -6.50 1.64
CA TYR A 53 -15.33 -5.22 1.19
C TYR A 53 -14.23 -4.17 1.05
N ASN A 54 -14.54 -3.10 0.36
CA ASN A 54 -13.69 -1.92 0.23
C ASN A 54 -12.23 -2.25 -0.14
N GLU A 55 -12.06 -3.21 -1.06
CA GLU A 55 -10.74 -3.64 -1.57
C GLU A 55 -9.78 -4.15 -0.47
N GLY A 56 -10.31 -4.56 0.68
CA GLY A 56 -9.53 -5.06 1.80
C GLY A 56 -9.28 -4.05 2.92
N TYR A 57 -9.76 -2.82 2.79
CA TYR A 57 -9.54 -1.75 3.77
C TYR A 57 -10.73 -1.65 4.75
N PHE A 58 -10.43 -1.59 6.04
CA PHE A 58 -11.43 -1.45 7.09
C PHE A 58 -10.94 -0.50 8.20
N THR A 59 -11.88 0.08 8.93
CA THR A 59 -11.58 1.07 9.98
C THR A 59 -11.72 0.54 11.39
N ASP A 60 -12.57 -0.48 11.59
CA ASP A 60 -12.76 -1.05 12.91
C ASP A 60 -12.86 -2.57 12.87
N TRP A 61 -12.63 -3.19 14.02
CA TRP A 61 -12.62 -4.64 14.15
C TRP A 61 -14.02 -5.24 14.04
N ASP A 62 -15.05 -4.52 14.42
CA ASP A 62 -16.44 -5.02 14.30
C ASP A 62 -16.79 -5.31 12.84
N GLU A 63 -16.40 -4.42 11.93
CA GLU A 63 -16.57 -4.61 10.49
C GLU A 63 -15.82 -5.85 9.99
N PHE A 64 -14.58 -6.01 10.42
CA PHE A 64 -13.75 -7.15 10.03
C PHE A 64 -14.34 -8.46 10.51
N PHE A 65 -14.72 -8.55 11.78
CA PHE A 65 -15.27 -9.79 12.36
C PHE A 65 -16.64 -10.14 11.79
N GLU A 66 -17.50 -9.16 11.55
CA GLU A 66 -18.79 -9.38 10.91
C GLU A 66 -18.61 -10.01 9.53
N ASP A 67 -17.71 -9.45 8.71
CA ASP A 67 -17.38 -10.00 7.40
C ASP A 67 -16.80 -11.41 7.50
N TRP A 68 -15.88 -11.62 8.44
CA TRP A 68 -15.23 -12.91 8.61
C TRP A 68 -16.27 -14.00 8.94
N TYR A 69 -17.12 -13.77 9.92
CA TYR A 69 -18.11 -14.77 10.35
C TYR A 69 -19.22 -14.99 9.32
N ASP A 70 -19.52 -14.01 8.49
CA ASP A 70 -20.50 -14.16 7.42
C ASP A 70 -19.97 -14.96 6.22
N ASN A 71 -18.67 -14.89 5.95
CA ASN A 71 -18.08 -15.43 4.72
C ASN A 71 -17.12 -16.60 4.93
N HIS A 72 -16.81 -16.97 6.16
CA HIS A 72 -15.89 -18.06 6.49
C HIS A 72 -16.50 -19.06 7.45
N ASN A 73 -16.04 -20.31 7.37
CA ASN A 73 -16.46 -21.38 8.25
C ASN A 73 -15.49 -21.51 9.44
N GLU A 74 -15.92 -22.22 10.50
CA GLU A 74 -15.10 -22.48 11.68
C GLU A 74 -13.80 -23.24 11.34
N ASP A 75 -13.83 -24.02 10.26
CA ASP A 75 -12.70 -24.82 9.80
C ASP A 75 -11.69 -24.00 8.97
N ASP A 76 -12.02 -22.78 8.56
CA ASP A 76 -11.13 -21.93 7.80
C ASP A 76 -9.98 -21.41 8.68
N GLU A 77 -8.79 -21.42 8.12
CA GLU A 77 -7.62 -20.90 8.81
C GLU A 77 -7.74 -19.41 9.06
N LYS A 78 -7.67 -19.02 10.33
CA LYS A 78 -7.78 -17.62 10.73
C LYS A 78 -6.44 -16.89 10.56
N PRO A 79 -6.43 -15.71 9.89
CA PRO A 79 -5.23 -14.90 9.86
C PRO A 79 -4.92 -14.37 11.26
N GLU A 80 -3.64 -14.22 11.58
CA GLU A 80 -3.22 -13.67 12.87
C GLU A 80 -3.04 -12.16 12.84
N TYR A 81 -2.70 -11.60 11.68
CA TYR A 81 -2.29 -10.22 11.53
C TYR A 81 -2.92 -9.56 10.33
N VAL A 82 -3.03 -8.24 10.42
CA VAL A 82 -3.38 -7.37 9.28
C VAL A 82 -2.25 -6.35 9.09
N TRP A 83 -2.26 -5.67 7.95
CA TRP A 83 -1.32 -4.60 7.65
C TRP A 83 -1.85 -3.24 8.11
N ILE A 84 -0.95 -2.37 8.54
CA ILE A 84 -1.27 -0.95 8.65
C ILE A 84 -1.37 -0.33 7.26
N THR A 85 -1.92 0.86 7.19
CA THR A 85 -1.94 1.66 5.96
C THR A 85 -1.17 2.96 6.18
N GLU A 86 -0.72 3.54 5.08
CA GLU A 86 -0.11 4.86 5.08
C GLU A 86 -1.00 5.81 4.29
N ARG A 87 -1.16 7.01 4.80
CA ARG A 87 -1.87 8.08 4.10
C ARG A 87 -1.00 8.60 2.96
N VAL A 88 -1.60 8.73 1.79
CA VAL A 88 -0.95 9.30 0.62
C VAL A 88 -1.75 10.50 0.14
N ASP A 89 -1.08 11.66 0.11
CA ASP A 89 -1.63 12.90 -0.42
C ASP A 89 -1.02 13.15 -1.80
N MET A 90 -1.73 13.90 -2.64
CA MET A 90 -1.16 14.35 -3.90
C MET A 90 0.03 15.27 -3.60
N HIS A 91 1.17 14.95 -4.16
CA HIS A 91 2.41 15.70 -3.98
C HIS A 91 3.17 15.83 -5.29
N ILE A 92 3.68 17.03 -5.57
CA ILE A 92 4.54 17.29 -6.73
C ILE A 92 5.87 17.80 -6.19
N ASP A 93 6.94 17.12 -6.55
CA ASP A 93 8.28 17.43 -6.08
C ASP A 93 8.91 18.49 -6.99
N ALA A 94 9.32 19.63 -6.41
CA ALA A 94 9.96 20.72 -7.14
C ALA A 94 11.29 20.29 -7.77
N ASP A 95 12.06 19.43 -7.09
CA ASP A 95 13.35 18.95 -7.61
C ASP A 95 13.17 18.14 -8.89
N ASP A 96 12.13 17.32 -8.98
CA ASP A 96 11.82 16.54 -10.18
C ASP A 96 11.44 17.46 -11.35
N ILE A 97 10.69 18.51 -11.10
CA ILE A 97 10.30 19.50 -12.11
C ILE A 97 11.53 20.24 -12.61
N ILE A 98 12.38 20.69 -11.70
CA ILE A 98 13.60 21.43 -12.02
C ILE A 98 14.56 20.55 -12.81
N ALA A 99 14.75 19.31 -12.39
CA ALA A 99 15.58 18.34 -13.08
C ALA A 99 15.13 18.13 -14.53
N ASN A 100 13.80 17.96 -14.73
CA ASN A 100 13.23 17.80 -16.05
C ASN A 100 13.38 19.08 -16.91
N ALA A 101 13.15 20.25 -16.31
CA ALA A 101 13.23 21.52 -17.01
C ALA A 101 14.67 21.87 -17.45
N THR A 102 15.66 21.40 -16.69
CA THR A 102 17.08 21.69 -16.95
C THR A 102 17.81 20.59 -17.73
N GLU A 103 17.12 19.49 -18.04
CA GLU A 103 17.71 18.29 -18.67
C GLU A 103 18.48 18.60 -19.96
N ASN A 104 17.95 19.51 -20.79
CA ASN A 104 18.54 19.87 -22.09
C ASN A 104 19.37 21.16 -22.05
N LEU A 105 19.64 21.70 -20.87
CA LEU A 105 20.50 22.86 -20.67
C LEU A 105 21.94 22.41 -20.42
N TYR A 106 22.78 23.33 -19.94
CA TYR A 106 24.14 22.97 -19.60
C TYR A 106 24.21 22.06 -18.36
N GLU A 107 25.30 21.32 -18.20
CA GLU A 107 25.44 20.22 -17.23
C GLU A 107 25.10 20.61 -15.78
N ASP A 108 25.52 21.80 -15.36
CA ASP A 108 25.34 22.27 -13.97
C ASP A 108 24.13 23.21 -13.80
N ALA A 109 23.21 23.24 -14.77
CA ALA A 109 22.08 24.17 -14.75
C ALA A 109 21.22 24.04 -13.51
N MET A 110 20.99 22.81 -13.05
CA MET A 110 20.18 22.54 -11.85
C MET A 110 20.87 23.11 -10.60
N ASP A 111 22.19 22.99 -10.51
CA ASP A 111 22.97 23.47 -9.37
C ASP A 111 23.03 25.02 -9.29
N ASP A 112 22.79 25.71 -10.40
CA ASP A 112 22.74 27.16 -10.45
C ASP A 112 21.45 27.76 -9.92
N ILE A 113 20.44 26.91 -9.67
CA ILE A 113 19.19 27.35 -9.05
C ILE A 113 19.37 27.33 -7.54
N SER A 114 19.16 28.48 -6.89
CA SER A 114 19.35 28.61 -5.45
C SER A 114 18.35 27.77 -4.65
N ASP A 115 18.74 27.37 -3.44
CA ASP A 115 17.85 26.63 -2.53
C ASP A 115 16.58 27.44 -2.21
N GLU A 116 16.71 28.77 -2.12
CA GLU A 116 15.55 29.65 -1.91
C GLU A 116 14.54 29.57 -3.06
N LYS A 117 15.02 29.51 -4.31
CA LYS A 117 14.13 29.37 -5.47
C LYS A 117 13.47 27.98 -5.52
N CYS A 118 14.21 26.94 -5.16
CA CYS A 118 13.65 25.60 -5.06
C CYS A 118 12.54 25.53 -4.00
N LYS A 119 12.77 26.15 -2.86
CA LYS A 119 11.78 26.23 -1.78
C LYS A 119 10.55 27.03 -2.18
N GLU A 120 10.76 28.16 -2.86
CA GLU A 120 9.67 28.98 -3.38
C GLU A 120 8.74 28.17 -4.30
N LEU A 121 9.33 27.40 -5.21
CA LEU A 121 8.58 26.54 -6.11
C LEU A 121 7.86 25.45 -5.34
N GLN A 122 8.53 24.79 -4.39
CA GLN A 122 7.91 23.73 -3.58
C GLN A 122 6.70 24.25 -2.80
N ASP A 123 6.81 25.44 -2.19
CA ASP A 123 5.71 26.07 -1.46
C ASP A 123 4.52 26.37 -2.37
N LEU A 124 4.78 26.82 -3.61
CA LEU A 124 3.76 27.05 -4.61
C LEU A 124 3.05 25.74 -5.01
N LEU A 125 3.84 24.69 -5.26
CA LEU A 125 3.33 23.38 -5.63
C LEU A 125 2.47 22.76 -4.51
N ASP A 126 2.92 22.87 -3.28
CA ASP A 126 2.21 22.35 -2.12
C ASP A 126 0.84 23.05 -1.95
N ARG A 127 0.81 24.39 -2.10
CA ARG A 127 -0.43 25.15 -2.05
C ARG A 127 -1.37 24.80 -3.21
N TRP A 128 -0.79 24.62 -4.39
CA TRP A 128 -1.57 24.24 -5.56
C TRP A 128 -2.20 22.87 -5.38
N CYS A 129 -1.42 21.87 -4.93
CA CYS A 129 -1.92 20.52 -4.65
C CYS A 129 -3.06 20.56 -3.62
N ALA A 130 -2.89 21.32 -2.54
CA ALA A 130 -3.92 21.47 -1.52
C ALA A 130 -5.20 22.10 -2.06
N SER A 131 -5.10 22.99 -3.05
CA SER A 131 -6.25 23.68 -3.64
C SER A 131 -7.03 22.84 -4.64
N CYS A 132 -6.46 21.75 -5.14
CA CYS A 132 -7.10 20.94 -6.19
C CYS A 132 -8.31 20.14 -5.71
N GLY A 133 -8.48 19.98 -4.39
CA GLY A 133 -9.60 19.22 -3.85
C GLY A 133 -9.49 17.72 -4.05
N VAL A 134 -8.31 17.21 -4.39
CA VAL A 134 -8.04 15.79 -4.49
C VAL A 134 -7.94 15.23 -3.09
N MET A 135 -8.74 14.21 -2.80
CA MET A 135 -8.75 13.60 -1.47
C MET A 135 -7.51 12.72 -1.26
N GLU A 136 -7.06 12.67 -0.02
CA GLU A 136 -6.04 11.73 0.41
C GLU A 136 -6.51 10.29 0.21
N THR A 137 -5.59 9.38 -0.04
CA THR A 137 -5.88 7.95 -0.11
C THR A 137 -5.00 7.20 0.89
N TYR A 138 -5.40 5.97 1.18
CA TYR A 138 -4.65 5.09 2.08
C TYR A 138 -4.17 3.90 1.28
N VAL A 139 -2.91 3.54 1.44
CA VAL A 139 -2.30 2.39 0.78
C VAL A 139 -1.74 1.43 1.82
N LYS A 140 -1.82 0.15 1.51
CA LYS A 140 -1.23 -0.90 2.33
C LYS A 140 0.25 -0.62 2.55
N SER A 141 0.69 -0.70 3.80
CA SER A 141 2.09 -0.57 4.16
C SER A 141 2.60 -1.88 4.73
N ASN A 142 3.74 -2.36 4.24
CA ASN A 142 4.37 -3.58 4.73
C ASN A 142 5.37 -3.31 5.87
N LYS A 143 5.37 -2.12 6.42
CA LYS A 143 6.29 -1.74 7.51
C LYS A 143 5.95 -2.39 8.83
N TYR A 144 4.69 -2.49 9.14
CA TYR A 144 4.20 -3.04 10.41
C TYR A 144 2.97 -3.89 10.21
N LYS A 145 2.83 -4.89 11.09
CA LYS A 145 1.59 -5.69 11.17
C LYS A 145 0.91 -5.46 12.52
N VAL A 146 -0.39 -5.67 12.55
CA VAL A 146 -1.22 -5.53 13.75
C VAL A 146 -1.90 -6.85 14.04
N LYS A 147 -1.85 -7.31 15.28
CA LYS A 147 -2.49 -8.56 15.68
C LYS A 147 -4.01 -8.42 15.71
N ILE A 148 -4.69 -9.37 15.10
CA ILE A 148 -6.15 -9.42 15.12
C ILE A 148 -6.60 -9.87 16.52
N PRO A 149 -7.48 -9.12 17.20
CA PRO A 149 -7.91 -9.45 18.57
C PRO A 149 -9.01 -10.54 18.60
N TRP A 150 -8.68 -11.74 18.14
CA TRP A 150 -9.64 -12.86 18.08
C TRP A 150 -10.23 -13.19 19.45
N GLU A 151 -9.47 -13.00 20.51
CA GLU A 151 -9.92 -13.28 21.88
C GLU A 151 -11.04 -12.37 22.38
N ASN A 152 -11.26 -11.23 21.71
CA ASN A 152 -12.29 -10.26 22.09
C ASN A 152 -13.61 -10.45 21.33
N TYR A 153 -13.64 -11.37 20.36
CA TYR A 153 -14.79 -11.55 19.47
C TYR A 153 -15.24 -13.00 19.31
#